data_266fdebe510a3e6130da9acc03250408
#
_entry.id   266fdebe510a3e6130da9acc03250408
#
_cell.length_a   1.000
_cell.length_b   1.000
_cell.length_c   1.000
_cell.angle_alpha   90.00
_cell.angle_beta   90.00
_cell.angle_gamma   90.00
#
_symmetry.space_group_name_H-M   'P 1'
#
loop_
_entity.id
_entity.type
_entity.pdbx_description
1 polymer ?
#
loop_
_entity_poly.entity_id
_entity_poly.type
_entity_poly.pdbx_seq_one_letter_code
_entity_poly.pdbx_strand_id
1 'polypeptide(L)'
;MAQNIWNQDLVYNAVTFDNDWIILKLDSSLNFNEDVQPACLPTLNWFPELDASSRCITSGWGHLEFQGESPTILQWVEISVVTNDVCQNRIDFAHP
;
A
#
# COMPACT_ATOMS: atom_id res chain seq x y z
N MET A 1 -9.44 -19.66 -6.26
CA MET A 1 -9.95 -18.28 -6.11
C MET A 1 -9.55 -17.73 -4.76
N ALA A 2 -9.50 -16.44 -4.54
CA ALA A 2 -9.26 -15.86 -3.22
C ALA A 2 -10.59 -15.41 -2.62
N GLN A 3 -10.79 -15.64 -1.32
CA GLN A 3 -11.96 -15.18 -0.59
C GLN A 3 -11.63 -13.92 0.19
N ASN A 4 -12.49 -12.94 0.11
CA ASN A 4 -12.42 -11.70 0.86
C ASN A 4 -12.82 -11.97 2.32
N ILE A 5 -11.92 -11.76 3.30
CA ILE A 5 -12.19 -12.14 4.68
C ILE A 5 -12.21 -10.97 5.67
N TRP A 6 -11.48 -9.92 5.43
CA TRP A 6 -11.34 -8.85 6.42
C TRP A 6 -11.52 -7.47 5.80
N ASN A 7 -12.51 -6.88 6.18
CA ASN A 7 -12.99 -5.51 6.26
C ASN A 7 -14.53 -5.49 6.30
N GLN A 8 -15.13 -6.42 7.05
CA GLN A 8 -16.60 -6.55 7.06
C GLN A 8 -17.28 -5.35 7.74
N ASP A 9 -16.56 -4.61 8.57
CA ASP A 9 -17.10 -3.48 9.35
C ASP A 9 -16.67 -2.10 8.81
N LEU A 10 -15.70 -2.03 7.89
CA LEU A 10 -15.21 -0.80 7.32
C LEU A 10 -15.63 -0.70 5.86
N VAL A 11 -16.52 0.23 5.55
CA VAL A 11 -16.98 0.46 4.18
C VAL A 11 -15.99 1.39 3.48
N TYR A 12 -15.49 0.96 2.31
CA TYR A 12 -14.71 1.82 1.43
C TYR A 12 -15.50 3.06 1.05
N ASN A 13 -14.91 4.23 1.20
CA ASN A 13 -15.51 5.49 0.80
C ASN A 13 -14.89 5.98 -0.51
N ALA A 14 -15.62 5.93 -1.59
CA ALA A 14 -15.16 6.34 -2.92
C ALA A 14 -14.95 7.86 -3.07
N VAL A 15 -15.38 8.67 -2.11
CA VAL A 15 -15.21 10.13 -2.12
C VAL A 15 -13.95 10.55 -1.37
N THR A 16 -13.73 9.97 -0.18
CA THR A 16 -12.59 10.29 0.68
C THR A 16 -11.44 9.29 0.53
N PHE A 17 -11.66 8.19 -0.16
CA PHE A 17 -10.75 7.04 -0.28
C PHE A 17 -10.41 6.37 1.06
N ASP A 18 -11.24 6.59 2.08
CA ASP A 18 -11.06 5.92 3.36
C ASP A 18 -11.28 4.42 3.23
N ASN A 19 -10.53 3.65 4.01
CA ASN A 19 -10.58 2.19 4.05
C ASN A 19 -10.25 1.50 2.71
N ASP A 20 -9.38 2.10 1.90
CA ASP A 20 -8.91 1.57 0.61
C ASP A 20 -7.85 0.46 0.80
N TRP A 21 -8.22 -0.59 1.52
CA TRP A 21 -7.39 -1.77 1.70
C TRP A 21 -8.22 -3.02 1.97
N ILE A 22 -7.67 -4.18 1.68
CA ILE A 22 -8.37 -5.45 1.86
C ILE A 22 -7.38 -6.57 2.16
N ILE A 23 -7.78 -7.53 2.97
CA ILE A 23 -7.06 -8.78 3.18
C ILE A 23 -7.76 -9.89 2.40
N LEU A 24 -6.99 -10.60 1.57
CA LEU A 24 -7.46 -11.73 0.80
C LEU A 24 -6.94 -13.03 1.44
N LYS A 25 -7.83 -13.94 1.77
CA LYS A 25 -7.46 -15.31 2.10
C LYS A 25 -7.49 -16.16 0.84
N LEU A 26 -6.39 -16.84 0.59
CA LEU A 26 -6.28 -17.73 -0.55
C LEU A 26 -7.03 -19.04 -0.29
N ASP A 27 -7.65 -19.61 -1.31
CA ASP A 27 -8.38 -20.88 -1.23
C ASP A 27 -7.43 -22.07 -1.01
N SER A 28 -6.17 -21.91 -1.39
CA SER A 28 -5.13 -22.93 -1.22
C SER A 28 -3.81 -22.31 -0.77
N SER A 29 -3.01 -23.11 -0.08
CA SER A 29 -1.65 -22.70 0.30
C SER A 29 -0.77 -22.48 -0.92
N LEU A 30 0.14 -21.51 -0.82
CA LEU A 30 1.18 -21.29 -1.81
C LEU A 30 2.38 -22.20 -1.52
N ASN A 31 3.01 -22.70 -2.57
CA ASN A 31 4.32 -23.31 -2.47
C ASN A 31 5.38 -22.21 -2.61
N PHE A 32 6.17 -21.99 -1.57
CA PHE A 32 7.24 -21.01 -1.62
C PHE A 32 8.41 -21.51 -2.46
N ASN A 33 8.98 -20.61 -3.25
CA ASN A 33 10.13 -20.86 -4.13
C ASN A 33 10.90 -19.53 -4.32
N GLU A 34 11.80 -19.47 -5.29
CA GLU A 34 12.61 -18.26 -5.56
C GLU A 34 11.76 -17.05 -5.95
N ASP A 35 10.62 -17.27 -6.59
CA ASP A 35 9.73 -16.22 -7.09
C ASP A 35 8.56 -15.91 -6.15
N VAL A 36 8.22 -16.83 -5.25
CA VAL A 36 7.05 -16.72 -4.36
C VAL A 36 7.49 -16.89 -2.92
N GLN A 37 7.52 -15.79 -2.17
CA GLN A 37 7.93 -15.76 -0.77
C GLN A 37 7.04 -14.82 0.04
N PRO A 38 6.89 -15.05 1.36
CA PRO A 38 6.18 -14.14 2.24
C PRO A 38 6.98 -12.84 2.44
N ALA A 39 6.30 -11.71 2.48
CA ALA A 39 6.90 -10.46 2.94
C ALA A 39 7.13 -10.48 4.46
N CYS A 40 8.19 -9.83 4.90
CA CYS A 40 8.43 -9.61 6.32
C CYS A 40 7.37 -8.65 6.87
N LEU A 41 6.77 -9.03 7.99
CA LEU A 41 5.84 -8.17 8.73
C LEU A 41 6.52 -7.63 9.99
N PRO A 42 6.21 -6.41 10.42
CA PRO A 42 6.67 -5.92 11.70
C PRO A 42 6.11 -6.79 12.83
N THR A 43 6.94 -7.09 13.82
CA THR A 43 6.50 -7.80 15.03
C THR A 43 5.97 -6.80 16.05
N LEU A 44 5.15 -7.28 17.01
CA LEU A 44 4.60 -6.44 18.09
C LEU A 44 5.67 -5.70 18.90
N ASN A 45 6.90 -6.20 18.92
CA ASN A 45 8.02 -5.62 19.65
C ASN A 45 8.99 -4.84 18.76
N TRP A 46 8.72 -4.75 17.47
CA TRP A 46 9.57 -4.07 16.51
C TRP A 46 8.70 -3.29 15.50
N PHE A 47 8.30 -2.12 15.92
CA PHE A 47 7.82 -1.07 15.02
C PHE A 47 8.97 -0.07 14.89
N PRO A 48 9.72 -0.07 13.77
CA PRO A 48 10.66 1.00 13.55
C PRO A 48 9.90 2.32 13.51
N GLU A 49 10.33 3.29 14.28
CA GLU A 49 9.86 4.65 14.09
C GLU A 49 10.33 5.10 12.70
N LEU A 50 9.38 5.18 11.79
CA LEU A 50 9.66 5.68 10.44
C LEU A 50 9.75 7.21 10.52
N ASP A 51 10.87 7.74 10.05
CA ASP A 51 11.12 9.17 9.97
C ASP A 51 11.39 9.61 8.52
N ALA A 52 11.65 10.88 8.33
CA ALA A 52 11.91 11.44 6.99
C ALA A 52 13.19 10.90 6.32
N SER A 53 14.07 10.20 7.05
CA SER A 53 15.23 9.52 6.49
C SER A 53 14.91 8.10 6.03
N SER A 54 13.78 7.54 6.47
CA SER A 54 13.35 6.20 6.12
C SER A 54 12.97 6.13 4.64
N ARG A 55 13.31 5.01 4.03
CA ARG A 55 12.99 4.72 2.63
C ARG A 55 12.06 3.52 2.58
N CYS A 56 11.03 3.64 1.78
CA CYS A 56 10.07 2.57 1.52
C CYS A 56 10.03 2.28 0.02
N ILE A 57 9.63 1.07 -0.33
CA ILE A 57 9.38 0.69 -1.72
C ILE A 57 7.89 0.53 -1.89
N THR A 58 7.33 1.16 -2.91
CA THR A 58 5.99 0.86 -3.39
C THR A 58 6.05 0.24 -4.77
N SER A 59 5.14 -0.70 -5.04
CA SER A 59 5.08 -1.38 -6.33
C SER A 59 3.63 -1.51 -6.80
N GLY A 60 3.43 -1.54 -8.11
CA GLY A 60 2.10 -1.64 -8.70
C GLY A 60 2.06 -1.42 -10.20
N TRP A 61 0.86 -1.34 -10.73
CA TRP A 61 0.53 -1.07 -12.13
C TRP A 61 -0.19 0.26 -12.31
N GLY A 62 -0.06 1.16 -11.33
CA GLY A 62 -0.62 2.52 -11.41
C GLY A 62 0.06 3.36 -12.49
N HIS A 63 -0.56 4.49 -12.83
CA HIS A 63 0.01 5.42 -13.81
C HIS A 63 1.40 5.91 -13.42
N LEU A 64 2.32 5.97 -14.40
CA LEU A 64 3.68 6.46 -14.18
C LEU A 64 3.75 7.99 -14.12
N GLU A 65 2.74 8.65 -14.67
CA GLU A 65 2.58 10.10 -14.66
C GLU A 65 1.10 10.48 -14.60
N PHE A 66 0.80 11.72 -14.29
CA PHE A 66 -0.58 12.21 -14.19
C PHE A 66 -1.31 12.04 -15.53
N GLN A 67 -2.45 11.33 -15.50
CA GLN A 67 -3.24 10.95 -16.68
C GLN A 67 -2.49 10.10 -17.73
N GLY A 68 -1.36 9.49 -17.34
CA GLY A 68 -0.62 8.58 -18.18
C GLY A 68 -1.28 7.21 -18.35
N GLU A 69 -0.66 6.34 -19.12
CA GLU A 69 -1.11 4.95 -19.30
C GLU A 69 -0.63 4.07 -18.13
N SER A 70 -1.40 3.04 -17.82
CA SER A 70 -0.99 2.02 -16.86
C SER A 70 0.00 1.06 -17.51
N PRO A 71 1.15 0.78 -16.88
CA PRO A 71 2.11 -0.17 -17.42
C PRO A 71 1.58 -1.60 -17.33
N THR A 72 1.95 -2.44 -18.29
CA THR A 72 1.63 -3.88 -18.29
C THR A 72 2.62 -4.70 -17.46
N ILE A 73 3.81 -4.16 -17.20
CA ILE A 73 4.85 -4.78 -16.37
C ILE A 73 4.83 -4.10 -15.01
N LEU A 74 4.90 -4.91 -13.95
CA LEU A 74 4.99 -4.42 -12.57
C LEU A 74 6.12 -3.39 -12.44
N GLN A 75 5.81 -2.25 -11.89
CA GLN A 75 6.76 -1.17 -11.61
C GLN A 75 7.00 -1.09 -10.10
N TRP A 76 8.12 -0.52 -9.72
CA TRP A 76 8.42 -0.17 -8.35
C TRP A 76 9.19 1.15 -8.28
N VAL A 77 9.07 1.82 -7.13
CA VAL A 77 9.78 3.08 -6.86
C VAL A 77 10.11 3.18 -5.37
N GLU A 78 11.27 3.75 -5.09
CA GLU A 78 11.63 4.13 -3.73
C GLU A 78 10.98 5.47 -3.37
N ILE A 79 10.34 5.51 -2.21
CA ILE A 79 9.69 6.70 -1.67
C ILE A 79 10.23 7.03 -0.29
N SER A 80 10.26 8.33 0.03
CA SER A 80 10.62 8.81 1.36
C SER A 80 9.37 8.88 2.23
N VAL A 81 9.55 8.60 3.50
CA VAL A 81 8.50 8.80 4.50
C VAL A 81 8.32 10.29 4.75
N VAL A 82 7.09 10.73 4.87
CA VAL A 82 6.72 12.08 5.33
C VAL A 82 5.91 11.98 6.61
N THR A 83 6.04 12.96 7.49
CA THR A 83 5.25 13.01 8.72
C THR A 83 3.77 13.28 8.39
N ASN A 84 2.87 12.90 9.29
CA ASN A 84 1.44 13.13 9.12
C ASN A 84 1.13 14.62 8.95
N ASP A 85 1.80 15.50 9.69
CA ASP A 85 1.60 16.96 9.57
C ASP A 85 1.97 17.48 8.18
N VAL A 86 3.08 17.01 7.63
CA VAL A 86 3.51 17.36 6.27
C VAL A 86 2.53 16.81 5.22
N CYS A 87 2.07 15.58 5.42
CA CYS A 87 1.09 14.96 4.53
C CYS A 87 -0.22 15.72 4.54
N GLN A 88 -0.78 16.02 5.73
CA GLN A 88 -2.05 16.72 5.89
C GLN A 88 -1.99 18.12 5.25
N ASN A 89 -0.94 18.90 5.54
CA ASN A 89 -0.78 20.22 4.96
C ASN A 89 -0.73 20.21 3.42
N ARG A 90 -0.18 19.13 2.81
CA ARG A 90 -0.15 19.01 1.35
C ARG A 90 -1.51 18.64 0.77
N ILE A 91 -2.27 17.80 1.46
CA ILE A 91 -3.63 17.43 1.05
C ILE A 91 -4.54 18.65 1.13
N ASP A 92 -4.50 19.40 2.23
CA ASP A 92 -5.33 20.60 2.43
C ASP A 92 -5.01 21.71 1.39
N PHE A 93 -3.76 21.80 0.95
CA PHE A 93 -3.37 22.72 -0.12
C PHE A 93 -3.85 22.26 -1.51
N ALA A 94 -3.89 20.97 -1.75
CA ALA A 94 -4.32 20.40 -3.04
C ALA A 94 -5.85 20.37 -3.20
N HIS A 95 -6.58 20.35 -2.09
CA HIS A 95 -8.05 20.29 -2.03
C HIS A 95 -8.57 21.33 -1.01
N PRO A 96 -8.50 22.64 -1.33
CA PRO A 96 -9.01 23.69 -0.45
C PRO A 96 -10.54 23.69 -0.32
#